data_ea528a34f8c6d0c17ea08e04d4a04479
#
_entry.id   ea528a34f8c6d0c17ea08e04d4a04479
#
_cell.length_a   1.000
_cell.length_b   1.000
_cell.length_c   1.000
_cell.angle_alpha   90.00
_cell.angle_beta   90.00
_cell.angle_gamma   90.00
#
_symmetry.space_group_name_H-M   'P 1'
#
loop_
_entity.id
_entity.type
_entity.pdbx_description
1 polymer ?
#
loop_
_entity_poly.entity_id
_entity_poly.type
_entity_poly.pdbx_seq_one_letter_code
_entity_poly.pdbx_strand_id
1 'polypeptide(L)'
;MSPPRRHLLSFRFRSVAILDAQHRHRRWLRKRHTAAASIDISQGADNMNPQSPFEKLPEDILHRIHSLLPVQDAACAACVSHAFLHSWRCYTKLTLNDSTLRLTHIKFEERKIYFIDRVDKILKNHHDKGVKVETLNLILTPCTNIKASYLDRWLRRTVKSGFKDLYLEMPLSMKKIYNFPCSVLSDEGAASSIQFLKIGSCTFRPTSTLGSMGRLKILSLSFVHITEEGLQHLLSKSSTLEELRIFAYNGIICLKIPCTMHHLKILDVQSFNMPRVVEIDAPNLCYFKYDSALPEIYVRNRSQLKHVQLSSARPSGVLFYARTSLPSIARNVESLILVGCGENANTPLLQSKLPHLKNLEIRLGAGCPTSYDVFSLVSFLDASPALESFTLHVSKYAMTHYPVVGDDDECLRRELDFSHNCLRHVTITGFCSAKCLVELTVHILESTHSLERLTLDTTYDYNQGPRTIGKCTISSKTAQCWPMSKVVIDEAHRAVKTVDRYIAGRVPLAVQFELLEPCSRCHTGSQ
;
A
#
# COMPACT_ATOMS: atom_id res chain seq x y z
N MET A 1 -28.00 19.12 -33.76
CA MET A 1 -27.70 19.37 -32.37
C MET A 1 -26.85 18.21 -31.85
N SER A 2 -25.56 18.44 -31.73
CA SER A 2 -24.57 17.43 -31.29
C SER A 2 -24.45 17.42 -29.77
N PRO A 3 -24.23 16.24 -29.08
CA PRO A 3 -24.09 16.18 -27.64
C PRO A 3 -22.67 16.60 -27.18
N PRO A 4 -22.53 17.13 -25.98
CA PRO A 4 -21.27 17.70 -25.48
C PRO A 4 -20.26 16.62 -25.09
N ARG A 5 -19.00 16.90 -25.44
CA ARG A 5 -17.81 16.12 -25.06
C ARG A 5 -17.62 16.15 -23.54
N ARG A 6 -17.68 15.00 -22.89
CA ARG A 6 -17.29 14.83 -21.48
C ARG A 6 -15.77 14.73 -21.39
N HIS A 7 -15.18 15.59 -20.59
CA HIS A 7 -13.76 15.67 -20.30
C HIS A 7 -13.24 14.43 -19.56
N LEU A 8 -12.25 13.78 -20.16
CA LEU A 8 -11.38 12.75 -19.59
C LEU A 8 -10.29 13.39 -18.71
N LEU A 9 -10.57 13.67 -17.46
CA LEU A 9 -9.61 14.23 -16.50
C LEU A 9 -9.58 13.52 -15.13
N SER A 10 -9.75 12.19 -15.08
CA SER A 10 -9.72 11.48 -13.80
C SER A 10 -8.71 10.31 -13.70
N PHE A 11 -7.82 10.13 -14.67
CA PHE A 11 -6.98 8.93 -14.73
C PHE A 11 -5.59 9.02 -14.08
N ARG A 12 -5.17 10.18 -13.56
CA ARG A 12 -3.78 10.35 -13.08
C ARG A 12 -3.53 10.10 -11.59
N PHE A 13 -4.54 10.01 -10.74
CA PHE A 13 -4.33 9.99 -9.28
C PHE A 13 -4.18 8.60 -8.63
N ARG A 14 -4.36 7.50 -9.37
CA ARG A 14 -4.35 6.14 -8.79
C ARG A 14 -3.09 5.32 -9.02
N SER A 15 -2.17 5.78 -9.85
CA SER A 15 -0.91 5.07 -10.11
C SER A 15 0.13 5.21 -8.99
N VAL A 16 -0.04 6.16 -8.06
CA VAL A 16 0.99 6.52 -7.07
C VAL A 16 1.13 5.48 -5.97
N ALA A 17 0.04 4.92 -5.45
CA ALA A 17 0.11 3.92 -4.37
C ALA A 17 0.66 2.56 -4.83
N ILE A 18 0.35 2.17 -6.08
CA ILE A 18 0.89 0.95 -6.70
C ILE A 18 2.38 1.16 -7.06
N LEU A 19 2.74 2.36 -7.51
CA LEU A 19 4.12 2.74 -7.77
C LEU A 19 4.97 2.76 -6.50
N ASP A 20 4.42 3.07 -5.34
CA ASP A 20 5.18 3.17 -4.09
C ASP A 20 5.59 1.81 -3.51
N ALA A 21 4.76 0.78 -3.65
CA ALA A 21 5.13 -0.59 -3.30
C ALA A 21 6.21 -1.15 -4.26
N GLN A 22 6.10 -0.83 -5.56
CA GLN A 22 7.10 -1.19 -6.57
C GLN A 22 8.39 -0.38 -6.42
N HIS A 23 8.31 0.90 -6.01
CA HIS A 23 9.48 1.75 -5.76
C HIS A 23 10.27 1.35 -4.50
N ARG A 24 9.63 0.87 -3.44
CA ARG A 24 10.31 0.31 -2.26
C ARG A 24 11.12 -0.94 -2.63
N HIS A 25 10.57 -1.81 -3.46
CA HIS A 25 11.27 -2.97 -3.99
C HIS A 25 12.45 -2.58 -4.91
N ARG A 26 12.26 -1.59 -5.80
CA ARG A 26 13.32 -1.05 -6.69
C ARG A 26 14.44 -0.32 -5.94
N ARG A 27 14.14 0.36 -4.83
CA ARG A 27 15.16 1.08 -4.03
C ARG A 27 16.02 0.11 -3.22
N TRP A 28 15.45 -1.00 -2.77
CA TRP A 28 16.20 -2.11 -2.15
C TRP A 28 17.15 -2.77 -3.16
N LEU A 29 16.73 -2.95 -4.41
CA LEU A 29 17.56 -3.46 -5.51
C LEU A 29 18.69 -2.48 -5.89
N ARG A 30 18.42 -1.17 -6.00
CA ARG A 30 19.46 -0.17 -6.36
C ARG A 30 20.56 -0.02 -5.31
N LYS A 31 20.28 -0.16 -4.03
CA LYS A 31 21.32 -0.12 -2.98
C LYS A 31 22.31 -1.30 -3.03
N ARG A 32 21.99 -2.37 -3.76
CA ARG A 32 22.91 -3.50 -3.97
C ARG A 32 23.82 -3.37 -5.19
N HIS A 33 23.48 -2.52 -6.16
CA HIS A 33 24.27 -2.37 -7.40
C HIS A 33 25.47 -1.42 -7.28
N THR A 34 25.61 -0.65 -6.22
CA THR A 34 26.76 0.27 -6.04
C THR A 34 27.96 -0.36 -5.32
N ALA A 35 27.89 -1.63 -4.94
CA ALA A 35 28.98 -2.33 -4.25
C ALA A 35 29.79 -3.29 -5.14
N ALA A 36 29.51 -3.36 -6.43
CA ALA A 36 30.21 -4.27 -7.35
C ALA A 36 30.71 -3.53 -8.59
N ALA A 37 31.60 -2.57 -8.41
CA ALA A 37 32.35 -1.98 -9.50
C ALA A 37 33.78 -1.72 -9.05
N SER A 38 34.69 -2.39 -9.70
CA SER A 38 36.16 -2.29 -9.77
C SER A 38 36.90 -3.51 -9.21
N ILE A 39 37.09 -4.49 -10.08
CA ILE A 39 38.29 -5.33 -10.08
C ILE A 39 38.88 -5.21 -11.47
N ASP A 40 40.05 -4.58 -11.49
CA ASP A 40 40.88 -4.39 -12.66
C ASP A 40 41.54 -5.73 -13.04
N ILE A 41 41.45 -6.13 -14.31
CA ILE A 41 42.11 -7.35 -14.83
C ILE A 41 43.15 -6.90 -15.82
N SER A 42 44.40 -6.91 -15.40
CA SER A 42 45.55 -6.96 -16.33
C SER A 42 46.59 -7.94 -15.86
N GLN A 43 46.86 -8.89 -16.78
CA GLN A 43 48.07 -9.68 -17.01
C GLN A 43 48.38 -10.92 -16.14
N GLY A 44 48.55 -12.03 -16.86
CA GLY A 44 49.29 -13.22 -16.43
C GLY A 44 48.73 -14.52 -17.05
N ALA A 45 49.19 -14.82 -18.27
CA ALA A 45 48.97 -16.15 -18.84
C ALA A 45 49.97 -17.13 -18.22
N ASP A 46 49.47 -18.12 -17.49
CA ASP A 46 50.16 -19.40 -17.32
C ASP A 46 49.15 -20.53 -17.09
N ASN A 47 49.39 -21.64 -17.81
CA ASN A 47 48.61 -22.87 -17.88
C ASN A 47 48.47 -23.55 -16.52
N MET A 48 47.39 -23.32 -15.82
CA MET A 48 46.78 -24.26 -14.87
C MET A 48 45.27 -24.10 -14.99
N ASN A 49 44.60 -25.24 -15.23
CA ASN A 49 43.13 -25.31 -15.20
C ASN A 49 42.66 -24.95 -13.77
N PRO A 50 42.24 -23.70 -13.48
CA PRO A 50 41.84 -23.35 -12.13
C PRO A 50 40.43 -23.89 -11.95
N GLN A 51 40.32 -25.02 -11.25
CA GLN A 51 39.05 -25.44 -10.68
C GLN A 51 38.48 -24.25 -9.96
N SER A 52 37.35 -23.77 -10.45
CA SER A 52 36.65 -22.62 -9.85
C SER A 52 36.53 -22.85 -8.33
N PRO A 53 36.81 -21.86 -7.48
CA PRO A 53 36.64 -22.00 -6.02
C PRO A 53 35.25 -22.48 -5.61
N PHE A 54 34.26 -22.26 -6.48
CA PHE A 54 32.88 -22.70 -6.30
C PHE A 54 32.67 -24.19 -6.49
N GLU A 55 33.56 -24.90 -7.21
CA GLU A 55 33.46 -26.37 -7.42
C GLU A 55 33.79 -27.16 -6.15
N LYS A 56 34.43 -26.51 -5.17
CA LYS A 56 34.74 -27.09 -3.86
C LYS A 56 33.62 -26.92 -2.82
N LEU A 57 32.60 -26.13 -3.14
CA LEU A 57 31.48 -25.93 -2.22
C LEU A 57 30.52 -27.12 -2.25
N PRO A 58 29.96 -27.53 -1.09
CA PRO A 58 28.87 -28.49 -1.04
C PRO A 58 27.68 -28.06 -1.91
N GLU A 59 27.01 -29.04 -2.50
CA GLU A 59 25.92 -28.78 -3.45
C GLU A 59 24.74 -27.98 -2.83
N ASP A 60 24.41 -28.24 -1.57
CA ASP A 60 23.41 -27.54 -0.82
C ASP A 60 23.74 -26.03 -0.64
N ILE A 61 25.02 -25.71 -0.42
CA ILE A 61 25.51 -24.33 -0.34
C ILE A 61 25.42 -23.64 -1.71
N LEU A 62 25.80 -24.33 -2.78
CA LEU A 62 25.67 -23.84 -4.15
C LEU A 62 24.20 -23.56 -4.50
N HIS A 63 23.30 -24.47 -4.17
CA HIS A 63 21.86 -24.28 -4.33
C HIS A 63 21.35 -23.09 -3.52
N ARG A 64 21.84 -22.93 -2.28
CA ARG A 64 21.46 -21.81 -1.43
C ARG A 64 21.92 -20.47 -2.02
N ILE A 65 23.19 -20.37 -2.44
CA ILE A 65 23.74 -19.17 -3.08
C ILE A 65 22.93 -18.85 -4.34
N HIS A 66 22.72 -19.84 -5.19
CA HIS A 66 22.01 -19.68 -6.45
C HIS A 66 20.55 -19.23 -6.24
N SER A 67 19.88 -19.76 -5.22
CA SER A 67 18.51 -19.39 -4.87
C SER A 67 18.35 -17.95 -4.39
N LEU A 68 19.43 -17.31 -3.99
CA LEU A 68 19.46 -15.90 -3.57
C LEU A 68 19.72 -14.94 -4.74
N LEU A 69 20.18 -15.45 -5.88
CA LEU A 69 20.45 -14.65 -7.06
C LEU A 69 19.14 -14.36 -7.83
N PRO A 70 19.02 -13.17 -8.43
CA PRO A 70 17.99 -12.94 -9.46
C PRO A 70 18.11 -13.96 -10.59
N VAL A 71 16.99 -14.35 -11.20
CA VAL A 71 16.95 -15.38 -12.28
C VAL A 71 17.99 -15.14 -13.36
N GLN A 72 18.21 -13.89 -13.72
CA GLN A 72 19.18 -13.46 -14.71
C GLN A 72 20.63 -13.72 -14.27
N ASP A 73 20.96 -13.34 -13.03
CA ASP A 73 22.32 -13.50 -12.50
C ASP A 73 22.61 -14.98 -12.24
N ALA A 74 21.59 -15.74 -11.83
CA ALA A 74 21.63 -17.18 -11.70
C ALA A 74 21.90 -17.86 -13.06
N ALA A 75 21.24 -17.42 -14.14
CA ALA A 75 21.51 -17.91 -15.49
C ALA A 75 22.92 -17.55 -15.98
N CYS A 76 23.41 -16.33 -15.66
CA CYS A 76 24.79 -15.93 -15.99
C CYS A 76 25.83 -16.77 -15.21
N ALA A 77 25.63 -17.00 -13.92
CA ALA A 77 26.48 -17.87 -13.12
C ALA A 77 26.55 -19.30 -13.70
N ALA A 78 25.41 -19.81 -14.17
CA ALA A 78 25.32 -21.11 -14.85
C ALA A 78 26.08 -21.17 -16.17
N CYS A 79 26.39 -20.03 -16.80
CA CYS A 79 27.20 -20.00 -18.03
C CYS A 79 28.71 -20.07 -17.76
N VAL A 80 29.15 -19.74 -16.54
CA VAL A 80 30.57 -19.64 -16.20
C VAL A 80 31.10 -20.76 -15.29
N SER A 81 30.22 -21.59 -14.73
CA SER A 81 30.58 -22.68 -13.83
C SER A 81 29.67 -23.89 -14.00
N HIS A 82 30.28 -25.09 -14.10
CA HIS A 82 29.54 -26.35 -14.15
C HIS A 82 28.72 -26.59 -12.86
N ALA A 83 29.26 -26.23 -11.71
CA ALA A 83 28.56 -26.32 -10.42
C ALA A 83 27.30 -25.46 -10.41
N PHE A 84 27.38 -24.20 -10.86
CA PHE A 84 26.20 -23.32 -11.00
C PHE A 84 25.28 -23.77 -12.13
N LEU A 85 25.78 -24.39 -13.21
CA LEU A 85 24.93 -24.96 -14.25
C LEU A 85 24.06 -26.11 -13.70
N HIS A 86 24.62 -26.94 -12.83
CA HIS A 86 23.87 -28.00 -12.16
C HIS A 86 22.81 -27.40 -11.24
N SER A 87 23.21 -26.45 -10.39
CA SER A 87 22.27 -25.71 -9.50
C SER A 87 21.17 -24.95 -10.26
N TRP A 88 21.49 -24.35 -11.43
CA TRP A 88 20.49 -23.72 -12.30
C TRP A 88 19.43 -24.69 -12.81
N ARG A 89 19.84 -25.90 -13.12
CA ARG A 89 18.91 -26.95 -13.57
C ARG A 89 17.93 -27.38 -12.49
N CYS A 90 18.25 -27.10 -11.22
CA CYS A 90 17.41 -27.40 -10.06
C CYS A 90 16.75 -26.13 -9.50
N TYR A 91 16.79 -25.01 -10.21
CA TYR A 91 16.26 -23.73 -9.73
C TYR A 91 14.73 -23.74 -9.68
N THR A 92 14.15 -23.70 -8.46
CA THR A 92 12.72 -23.92 -8.23
C THR A 92 11.87 -22.64 -8.15
N LYS A 93 12.52 -21.45 -8.04
CA LYS A 93 11.85 -20.16 -7.84
C LYS A 93 12.00 -19.28 -9.07
N LEU A 94 11.00 -19.24 -9.92
CA LEU A 94 11.03 -18.51 -11.18
C LEU A 94 10.34 -17.15 -11.05
N THR A 95 11.09 -16.06 -11.24
CA THR A 95 10.55 -14.70 -11.40
C THR A 95 10.78 -14.23 -12.83
N LEU A 96 9.72 -14.13 -13.60
CA LEU A 96 9.72 -13.87 -15.04
C LEU A 96 9.02 -12.53 -15.33
N ASN A 97 9.81 -11.49 -15.57
CA ASN A 97 9.38 -10.17 -15.94
C ASN A 97 10.39 -9.51 -16.89
N ASP A 98 10.12 -8.29 -17.37
CA ASP A 98 11.01 -7.57 -18.29
C ASP A 98 12.44 -7.43 -17.79
N SER A 99 12.61 -7.17 -16.50
CA SER A 99 13.92 -6.95 -15.89
C SER A 99 14.69 -8.28 -15.78
N THR A 100 14.04 -9.32 -15.24
CA THR A 100 14.68 -10.63 -15.04
C THR A 100 14.99 -11.35 -16.35
N LEU A 101 14.26 -11.01 -17.41
CA LEU A 101 14.49 -11.52 -18.76
C LEU A 101 15.36 -10.59 -19.62
N ARG A 102 15.95 -9.53 -19.05
CA ARG A 102 16.78 -8.53 -19.79
C ARG A 102 16.12 -7.98 -21.05
N LEU A 103 14.84 -7.59 -20.96
CA LEU A 103 14.10 -7.05 -22.10
C LEU A 103 13.99 -5.52 -22.06
N THR A 104 14.46 -4.87 -21.01
CA THR A 104 14.32 -3.43 -20.79
C THR A 104 14.98 -2.56 -21.87
N HIS A 105 16.01 -3.09 -22.53
CA HIS A 105 16.72 -2.42 -23.65
C HIS A 105 16.02 -2.59 -25.01
N ILE A 106 15.04 -3.52 -25.10
CA ILE A 106 14.26 -3.76 -26.33
C ILE A 106 13.08 -2.78 -26.38
N LYS A 107 12.69 -2.35 -27.58
CA LYS A 107 11.50 -1.52 -27.76
C LYS A 107 10.25 -2.21 -27.22
N PHE A 108 9.37 -1.47 -26.56
CA PHE A 108 8.22 -2.04 -25.83
C PHE A 108 7.33 -2.94 -26.71
N GLU A 109 7.11 -2.54 -27.97
CA GLU A 109 6.28 -3.24 -28.94
C GLU A 109 6.84 -4.63 -29.31
N GLU A 110 8.17 -4.77 -29.29
CA GLU A 110 8.87 -5.98 -29.67
C GLU A 110 9.07 -6.93 -28.46
N ARG A 111 9.07 -6.41 -27.24
CA ARG A 111 9.34 -7.16 -26.01
C ARG A 111 8.47 -8.41 -25.86
N LYS A 112 7.22 -8.34 -26.29
CA LYS A 112 6.26 -9.43 -26.21
C LYS A 112 6.78 -10.72 -26.86
N ILE A 113 7.37 -10.64 -28.06
CA ILE A 113 7.84 -11.80 -28.81
C ILE A 113 8.97 -12.47 -28.04
N TYR A 114 9.95 -11.67 -27.61
CA TYR A 114 11.10 -12.16 -26.84
C TYR A 114 10.68 -12.69 -25.45
N PHE A 115 9.71 -12.04 -24.82
CA PHE A 115 9.17 -12.48 -23.53
C PHE A 115 8.56 -13.88 -23.65
N ILE A 116 7.66 -14.08 -24.60
CA ILE A 116 6.99 -15.36 -24.82
C ILE A 116 8.01 -16.46 -25.15
N ASP A 117 8.95 -16.19 -26.05
CA ASP A 117 9.98 -17.16 -26.43
C ASP A 117 10.86 -17.57 -25.22
N ARG A 118 11.33 -16.58 -24.43
CA ARG A 118 12.20 -16.88 -23.28
C ARG A 118 11.44 -17.62 -22.18
N VAL A 119 10.22 -17.21 -21.85
CA VAL A 119 9.40 -17.89 -20.84
C VAL A 119 9.09 -19.32 -21.29
N ASP A 120 8.68 -19.52 -22.54
CA ASP A 120 8.38 -20.87 -23.06
C ASP A 120 9.60 -21.78 -23.00
N LYS A 121 10.79 -21.30 -23.38
CA LYS A 121 12.05 -22.06 -23.31
C LYS A 121 12.42 -22.42 -21.87
N ILE A 122 12.32 -21.47 -20.93
CA ILE A 122 12.63 -21.71 -19.51
C ILE A 122 11.70 -22.77 -18.94
N LEU A 123 10.40 -22.58 -19.07
CA LEU A 123 9.40 -23.48 -18.49
C LEU A 123 9.39 -24.86 -19.16
N LYS A 124 9.65 -24.93 -20.48
CA LYS A 124 9.82 -26.17 -21.18
C LYS A 124 11.04 -26.91 -20.67
N ASN A 125 12.19 -26.25 -20.53
CA ASN A 125 13.42 -26.87 -20.05
C ASN A 125 13.27 -27.44 -18.63
N HIS A 126 12.60 -26.71 -17.71
CA HIS A 126 12.31 -27.20 -16.35
C HIS A 126 11.39 -28.44 -16.40
N HIS A 127 10.34 -28.37 -17.21
CA HIS A 127 9.41 -29.50 -17.38
C HIS A 127 10.10 -30.76 -17.94
N ASP A 128 10.86 -30.60 -19.02
CA ASP A 128 11.51 -31.72 -19.71
C ASP A 128 12.59 -32.38 -18.83
N LYS A 129 13.19 -31.66 -17.91
CA LYS A 129 14.18 -32.15 -16.93
C LYS A 129 13.54 -32.63 -15.62
N GLY A 130 12.21 -32.62 -15.49
CA GLY A 130 11.51 -33.04 -14.28
C GLY A 130 11.73 -32.14 -13.07
N VAL A 131 12.22 -30.89 -13.26
CA VAL A 131 12.46 -29.95 -12.18
C VAL A 131 11.10 -29.44 -11.67
N LYS A 132 10.85 -29.62 -10.36
CA LYS A 132 9.64 -29.13 -9.72
C LYS A 132 9.79 -27.63 -9.42
N VAL A 133 8.97 -26.81 -10.07
CA VAL A 133 8.87 -25.38 -9.76
C VAL A 133 8.07 -25.22 -8.46
N GLU A 134 8.65 -24.55 -7.47
CA GLU A 134 7.97 -24.23 -6.21
C GLU A 134 7.30 -22.86 -6.26
N THR A 135 7.94 -21.87 -6.89
CA THR A 135 7.43 -20.51 -6.99
C THR A 135 7.45 -20.05 -8.44
N LEU A 136 6.32 -19.57 -8.94
CA LEU A 136 6.22 -18.88 -10.22
C LEU A 136 5.70 -17.46 -10.01
N ASN A 137 6.55 -16.48 -10.29
CA ASN A 137 6.17 -15.07 -10.35
C ASN A 137 6.21 -14.61 -11.81
N LEU A 138 5.05 -14.46 -12.43
CA LEU A 138 4.86 -14.13 -13.83
C LEU A 138 4.17 -12.78 -13.97
N ILE A 139 4.94 -11.75 -14.35
CA ILE A 139 4.45 -10.37 -14.56
C ILE A 139 4.48 -10.08 -16.05
N LEU A 140 3.30 -9.95 -16.65
CA LEU A 140 3.08 -9.92 -18.10
C LEU A 140 2.95 -8.50 -18.67
N THR A 141 3.58 -7.51 -18.05
CA THR A 141 3.47 -6.09 -18.45
C THR A 141 3.64 -5.84 -19.96
N PRO A 142 4.61 -6.47 -20.69
CA PRO A 142 4.78 -6.21 -22.13
C PRO A 142 3.81 -7.01 -23.00
N CYS A 143 2.97 -7.87 -22.42
CA CYS A 143 2.19 -8.85 -23.16
C CYS A 143 0.71 -8.48 -23.25
N THR A 144 0.37 -7.27 -23.70
CA THR A 144 -1.02 -6.75 -23.75
C THR A 144 -2.00 -7.61 -24.58
N ASN A 145 -1.52 -8.46 -25.48
CA ASN A 145 -2.32 -9.31 -26.35
C ASN A 145 -1.76 -10.75 -26.43
N ILE A 146 -1.38 -11.34 -25.28
CA ILE A 146 -0.93 -12.73 -25.23
C ILE A 146 -2.11 -13.68 -25.49
N LYS A 147 -1.87 -14.75 -26.24
CA LYS A 147 -2.88 -15.81 -26.43
C LYS A 147 -3.02 -16.62 -25.13
N ALA A 148 -4.25 -16.86 -24.69
CA ALA A 148 -4.53 -17.66 -23.50
C ALA A 148 -3.83 -19.04 -23.50
N SER A 149 -3.69 -19.65 -24.68
CA SER A 149 -3.03 -20.95 -24.82
C SER A 149 -1.58 -21.01 -24.34
N TYR A 150 -0.83 -19.89 -24.37
CA TYR A 150 0.52 -19.83 -23.79
C TYR A 150 0.44 -19.91 -22.26
N LEU A 151 -0.43 -19.08 -21.67
CA LEU A 151 -0.62 -19.02 -20.21
C LEU A 151 -1.11 -20.35 -19.66
N ASP A 152 -2.12 -20.94 -20.29
CA ASP A 152 -2.68 -22.23 -19.89
C ASP A 152 -1.59 -23.33 -19.92
N ARG A 153 -0.74 -23.32 -20.96
CA ARG A 153 0.35 -24.27 -21.10
C ARG A 153 1.42 -24.06 -20.02
N TRP A 154 1.78 -22.80 -19.72
CA TRP A 154 2.76 -22.47 -18.69
C TRP A 154 2.26 -22.87 -17.31
N LEU A 155 1.02 -22.57 -16.97
CA LEU A 155 0.43 -22.93 -15.68
C LEU A 155 0.34 -24.46 -15.53
N ARG A 156 -0.15 -25.19 -16.54
CA ARG A 156 -0.22 -26.66 -16.49
C ARG A 156 1.15 -27.34 -16.37
N ARG A 157 2.22 -26.73 -16.89
CA ARG A 157 3.58 -27.25 -16.74
C ARG A 157 4.16 -27.02 -15.36
N THR A 158 3.79 -25.95 -14.69
CA THR A 158 4.40 -25.50 -13.44
C THR A 158 3.60 -25.85 -12.20
N VAL A 159 2.28 -25.64 -12.22
CA VAL A 159 1.42 -25.90 -11.06
C VAL A 159 1.15 -27.39 -10.93
N LYS A 160 1.95 -28.05 -10.10
CA LYS A 160 1.89 -29.49 -9.82
C LYS A 160 2.08 -29.74 -8.32
N SER A 161 1.99 -30.98 -7.89
CA SER A 161 2.23 -31.36 -6.49
C SER A 161 3.58 -30.82 -5.98
N GLY A 162 3.54 -30.10 -4.84
CA GLY A 162 4.69 -29.43 -4.25
C GLY A 162 4.89 -27.96 -4.70
N PHE A 163 4.03 -27.45 -5.57
CA PHE A 163 4.00 -26.04 -5.95
C PHE A 163 3.47 -25.17 -4.79
N LYS A 164 4.18 -24.08 -4.43
CA LYS A 164 3.89 -23.29 -3.23
C LYS A 164 3.30 -21.91 -3.52
N ASP A 165 3.91 -21.17 -4.46
CA ASP A 165 3.61 -19.75 -4.62
C ASP A 165 3.34 -19.39 -6.07
N LEU A 166 2.13 -18.89 -6.35
CA LEU A 166 1.74 -18.35 -7.64
C LEU A 166 1.50 -16.84 -7.57
N TYR A 167 2.27 -16.11 -8.36
CA TYR A 167 2.06 -14.69 -8.65
C TYR A 167 1.81 -14.53 -10.14
N LEU A 168 0.60 -14.25 -10.53
CA LEU A 168 0.21 -14.00 -11.92
C LEU A 168 -0.37 -12.60 -12.03
N GLU A 169 0.31 -11.71 -12.75
CA GLU A 169 -0.15 -10.36 -12.96
C GLU A 169 -0.26 -10.05 -14.46
N MET A 170 -1.49 -9.92 -14.93
CA MET A 170 -1.81 -9.57 -16.30
C MET A 170 -1.75 -8.05 -16.51
N PRO A 171 -1.46 -7.55 -17.73
CA PRO A 171 -1.57 -6.13 -18.04
C PRO A 171 -3.01 -5.63 -17.88
N LEU A 172 -3.19 -4.45 -17.26
CA LEU A 172 -4.50 -3.81 -17.13
C LEU A 172 -5.12 -3.42 -18.50
N SER A 173 -4.31 -3.24 -19.53
CA SER A 173 -4.71 -2.79 -20.87
C SER A 173 -5.01 -3.93 -21.84
N MET A 174 -5.36 -5.11 -21.36
CA MET A 174 -5.70 -6.23 -22.25
C MET A 174 -6.99 -5.98 -23.03
N LYS A 175 -6.96 -6.20 -24.36
CA LYS A 175 -8.17 -6.15 -25.20
C LYS A 175 -9.17 -7.25 -24.86
N LYS A 176 -8.71 -8.40 -24.42
CA LYS A 176 -9.52 -9.54 -24.01
C LYS A 176 -9.06 -10.02 -22.65
N ILE A 177 -9.96 -10.04 -21.68
CA ILE A 177 -9.69 -10.49 -20.32
C ILE A 177 -9.35 -11.99 -20.35
N TYR A 178 -8.24 -12.35 -19.71
CA TYR A 178 -7.84 -13.74 -19.56
C TYR A 178 -8.72 -14.48 -18.55
N ASN A 179 -9.20 -15.66 -18.91
CA ASN A 179 -9.89 -16.55 -17.99
C ASN A 179 -8.87 -17.50 -17.35
N PHE A 180 -8.64 -17.39 -16.06
CA PHE A 180 -7.74 -18.25 -15.33
C PHE A 180 -8.26 -19.70 -15.35
N PRO A 181 -7.47 -20.69 -15.76
CA PRO A 181 -7.91 -22.08 -15.85
C PRO A 181 -7.97 -22.73 -14.45
N CYS A 182 -9.12 -22.69 -13.80
CA CYS A 182 -9.31 -23.30 -12.47
C CYS A 182 -8.95 -24.79 -12.42
N SER A 183 -8.96 -25.48 -13.56
CA SER A 183 -8.53 -26.87 -13.66
C SER A 183 -7.08 -27.13 -13.21
N VAL A 184 -6.20 -26.14 -13.23
CA VAL A 184 -4.84 -26.29 -12.67
C VAL A 184 -4.82 -26.37 -11.14
N LEU A 185 -5.90 -25.94 -10.49
CA LEU A 185 -6.12 -26.00 -9.05
C LEU A 185 -7.11 -27.12 -8.65
N SER A 186 -7.47 -28.00 -9.57
CA SER A 186 -8.37 -29.15 -9.30
C SER A 186 -7.60 -30.38 -8.85
N ASP A 187 -6.29 -30.45 -9.13
CA ASP A 187 -5.41 -31.49 -8.62
C ASP A 187 -5.20 -31.29 -7.12
N GLU A 188 -5.59 -32.27 -6.30
CA GLU A 188 -5.49 -32.20 -4.83
C GLU A 188 -4.03 -32.00 -4.37
N GLY A 189 -3.08 -32.63 -5.04
CA GLY A 189 -1.65 -32.50 -4.70
C GLY A 189 -1.10 -31.12 -5.00
N ALA A 190 -1.56 -30.47 -6.06
CA ALA A 190 -1.20 -29.10 -6.39
C ALA A 190 -1.89 -28.09 -5.49
N ALA A 191 -3.22 -28.20 -5.35
CA ALA A 191 -4.02 -27.27 -4.55
C ALA A 191 -3.60 -27.28 -3.07
N SER A 192 -3.42 -28.46 -2.47
CA SER A 192 -3.07 -28.62 -1.05
C SER A 192 -1.65 -28.15 -0.71
N SER A 193 -0.77 -27.98 -1.69
CA SER A 193 0.60 -27.49 -1.45
C SER A 193 0.75 -25.97 -1.56
N ILE A 194 -0.23 -25.26 -2.16
CA ILE A 194 -0.18 -23.81 -2.37
C ILE A 194 -0.26 -23.07 -1.03
N GLN A 195 0.68 -22.14 -0.80
CA GLN A 195 0.76 -21.29 0.38
C GLN A 195 0.44 -19.82 0.05
N PHE A 196 0.78 -19.39 -1.15
CA PHE A 196 0.54 -18.03 -1.63
C PHE A 196 -0.10 -18.04 -3.01
N LEU A 197 -1.22 -17.33 -3.16
CA LEU A 197 -1.92 -17.17 -4.43
C LEU A 197 -2.21 -15.70 -4.70
N LYS A 198 -1.50 -15.10 -5.66
CA LYS A 198 -1.82 -13.77 -6.17
C LYS A 198 -2.20 -13.87 -7.64
N ILE A 199 -3.41 -13.42 -7.97
CA ILE A 199 -3.94 -13.37 -9.33
C ILE A 199 -4.36 -11.92 -9.61
N GLY A 200 -3.94 -11.39 -10.78
CA GLY A 200 -4.23 -10.02 -11.16
C GLY A 200 -4.79 -9.86 -12.58
N SER A 201 -5.76 -8.98 -12.75
CA SER A 201 -6.32 -8.52 -14.03
C SER A 201 -6.84 -9.65 -14.93
N CYS A 202 -7.63 -10.56 -14.37
CA CYS A 202 -8.22 -11.69 -15.08
C CYS A 202 -9.60 -12.06 -14.54
N THR A 203 -10.27 -12.98 -15.20
CA THR A 203 -11.48 -13.62 -14.68
C THR A 203 -11.09 -14.89 -13.93
N PHE A 204 -11.57 -15.04 -12.70
CA PHE A 204 -11.38 -16.25 -11.89
C PHE A 204 -12.74 -16.80 -11.49
N ARG A 205 -13.03 -18.02 -11.93
CA ARG A 205 -14.32 -18.70 -11.72
C ARG A 205 -14.09 -20.02 -11.00
N PRO A 206 -13.89 -20.01 -9.67
CA PRO A 206 -13.77 -21.24 -8.90
C PRO A 206 -15.03 -22.09 -9.05
N THR A 207 -14.85 -23.37 -9.33
CA THR A 207 -15.91 -24.36 -9.50
C THR A 207 -15.84 -25.38 -8.38
N SER A 208 -16.86 -26.24 -8.27
CA SER A 208 -16.91 -27.32 -7.29
C SER A 208 -15.73 -28.31 -7.41
N THR A 209 -15.03 -28.32 -8.55
CA THR A 209 -13.84 -29.13 -8.78
C THR A 209 -12.55 -28.56 -8.19
N LEU A 210 -12.62 -27.38 -7.53
CA LEU A 210 -11.47 -26.78 -6.87
C LEU A 210 -10.98 -27.69 -5.73
N GLY A 211 -9.69 -28.05 -5.76
CA GLY A 211 -9.05 -28.85 -4.71
C GLY A 211 -8.99 -28.10 -3.36
N SER A 212 -8.75 -28.85 -2.29
CA SER A 212 -8.57 -28.26 -0.95
C SER A 212 -7.29 -27.46 -0.88
N MET A 213 -7.36 -26.19 -0.45
CA MET A 213 -6.23 -25.29 -0.27
C MET A 213 -5.83 -25.18 1.21
N GLY A 214 -5.68 -26.33 1.87
CA GLY A 214 -5.45 -26.42 3.31
C GLY A 214 -4.10 -25.87 3.80
N ARG A 215 -3.24 -25.32 2.92
CA ARG A 215 -2.00 -24.61 3.28
C ARG A 215 -1.96 -23.17 2.80
N LEU A 216 -3.01 -22.68 2.16
CA LEU A 216 -3.06 -21.32 1.65
C LEU A 216 -3.09 -20.32 2.80
N LYS A 217 -2.05 -19.49 2.90
CA LYS A 217 -1.90 -18.46 3.92
C LYS A 217 -2.26 -17.08 3.43
N ILE A 218 -1.91 -16.76 2.19
CA ILE A 218 -2.14 -15.44 1.61
C ILE A 218 -2.85 -15.58 0.27
N LEU A 219 -4.02 -14.93 0.17
CA LEU A 219 -4.78 -14.80 -1.06
C LEU A 219 -4.89 -13.33 -1.45
N SER A 220 -4.43 -12.99 -2.65
CA SER A 220 -4.52 -11.65 -3.20
C SER A 220 -5.18 -11.67 -4.59
N LEU A 221 -6.34 -11.07 -4.70
CA LEU A 221 -7.11 -10.93 -5.93
C LEU A 221 -7.09 -9.46 -6.36
N SER A 222 -6.33 -9.11 -7.41
CA SER A 222 -6.16 -7.72 -7.84
C SER A 222 -6.82 -7.51 -9.21
N PHE A 223 -7.90 -6.71 -9.27
CA PHE A 223 -8.65 -6.46 -10.50
C PHE A 223 -9.17 -7.77 -11.14
N VAL A 224 -9.64 -8.68 -10.30
CA VAL A 224 -10.15 -9.99 -10.71
C VAL A 224 -11.68 -9.93 -10.80
N HIS A 225 -12.22 -10.46 -11.90
CA HIS A 225 -13.65 -10.71 -12.02
C HIS A 225 -13.98 -12.06 -11.36
N ILE A 226 -14.55 -12.00 -10.17
CA ILE A 226 -15.03 -13.15 -9.40
C ILE A 226 -16.46 -12.89 -8.92
N THR A 227 -17.30 -13.91 -8.91
CA THR A 227 -18.66 -13.82 -8.35
C THR A 227 -18.66 -14.02 -6.83
N GLU A 228 -19.75 -13.64 -6.16
CA GLU A 228 -19.91 -13.86 -4.72
C GLU A 228 -19.81 -15.34 -4.37
N GLU A 229 -20.53 -16.19 -5.11
CA GLU A 229 -20.50 -17.64 -4.94
C GLU A 229 -19.11 -18.22 -5.18
N GLY A 230 -18.42 -17.73 -6.22
CA GLY A 230 -17.05 -18.13 -6.52
C GLY A 230 -16.08 -17.78 -5.38
N LEU A 231 -16.22 -16.58 -4.82
CA LEU A 231 -15.40 -16.16 -3.67
C LEU A 231 -15.74 -17.01 -2.42
N GLN A 232 -17.03 -17.22 -2.12
CA GLN A 232 -17.43 -18.06 -0.98
C GLN A 232 -16.92 -19.50 -1.14
N HIS A 233 -16.99 -20.05 -2.34
CA HIS A 233 -16.46 -21.38 -2.62
C HIS A 233 -14.92 -21.45 -2.41
N LEU A 234 -14.18 -20.45 -2.88
CA LEU A 234 -12.75 -20.35 -2.66
C LEU A 234 -12.38 -20.25 -1.18
N LEU A 235 -13.09 -19.41 -0.43
CA LEU A 235 -12.88 -19.26 1.01
C LEU A 235 -13.18 -20.55 1.78
N SER A 236 -14.24 -21.28 1.42
CA SER A 236 -14.58 -22.55 2.06
C SER A 236 -13.50 -23.63 1.89
N LYS A 237 -12.67 -23.54 0.83
CA LYS A 237 -11.53 -24.44 0.58
C LYS A 237 -10.22 -23.98 1.21
N SER A 238 -10.18 -22.81 1.85
CA SER A 238 -8.98 -22.10 2.30
C SER A 238 -9.00 -21.80 3.81
N SER A 239 -9.28 -22.79 4.64
CA SER A 239 -9.49 -22.62 6.11
C SER A 239 -8.26 -22.11 6.86
N THR A 240 -7.03 -22.27 6.33
CA THR A 240 -5.77 -21.81 6.94
C THR A 240 -5.37 -20.40 6.51
N LEU A 241 -6.23 -19.67 5.81
CA LEU A 241 -5.94 -18.34 5.29
C LEU A 241 -5.70 -17.35 6.43
N GLU A 242 -4.53 -16.71 6.41
CA GLU A 242 -4.11 -15.68 7.37
C GLU A 242 -4.35 -14.26 6.85
N GLU A 243 -4.25 -14.08 5.53
CA GLU A 243 -4.39 -12.78 4.90
C GLU A 243 -5.21 -12.85 3.61
N LEU A 244 -6.25 -12.00 3.51
CA LEU A 244 -7.10 -11.84 2.34
C LEU A 244 -7.02 -10.40 1.83
N ARG A 245 -6.59 -10.23 0.58
CA ARG A 245 -6.56 -8.94 -0.12
C ARG A 245 -7.43 -9.00 -1.37
N ILE A 246 -8.41 -8.12 -1.46
CA ILE A 246 -9.34 -8.03 -2.57
C ILE A 246 -9.29 -6.62 -3.17
N PHE A 247 -8.81 -6.54 -4.41
CA PHE A 247 -8.90 -5.35 -5.25
C PHE A 247 -9.90 -5.66 -6.37
N ALA A 248 -11.19 -5.42 -6.14
CA ALA A 248 -12.22 -5.82 -7.09
C ALA A 248 -12.56 -4.71 -8.09
N TYR A 249 -12.81 -5.11 -9.34
CA TYR A 249 -13.36 -4.20 -10.35
C TYR A 249 -14.89 -4.18 -10.31
N ASN A 250 -15.53 -5.33 -10.29
CA ASN A 250 -16.99 -5.48 -10.35
C ASN A 250 -17.42 -6.85 -9.81
N GLY A 251 -18.66 -6.95 -9.32
CA GLY A 251 -19.39 -8.22 -9.17
C GLY A 251 -19.64 -8.70 -7.75
N ILE A 252 -19.08 -8.03 -6.73
CA ILE A 252 -19.37 -8.37 -5.33
C ILE A 252 -20.29 -7.29 -4.75
N ILE A 253 -21.55 -7.62 -4.53
CA ILE A 253 -22.54 -6.73 -3.90
C ILE A 253 -22.52 -6.92 -2.39
N CYS A 254 -22.39 -8.17 -1.93
CA CYS A 254 -22.26 -8.52 -0.53
C CYS A 254 -20.99 -9.33 -0.29
N LEU A 255 -20.02 -8.74 0.41
CA LEU A 255 -18.80 -9.44 0.81
C LEU A 255 -19.02 -10.12 2.16
N LYS A 256 -19.02 -11.46 2.17
CA LYS A 256 -19.16 -12.24 3.39
C LYS A 256 -17.87 -12.97 3.73
N ILE A 257 -17.35 -12.72 4.93
CA ILE A 257 -16.20 -13.44 5.50
C ILE A 257 -16.73 -14.36 6.60
N PRO A 258 -16.76 -15.70 6.35
CA PRO A 258 -17.44 -16.64 7.25
C PRO A 258 -16.65 -16.91 8.54
N CYS A 259 -17.33 -17.40 9.57
CA CYS A 259 -16.76 -17.77 10.87
C CYS A 259 -15.73 -18.93 10.78
N THR A 260 -15.76 -19.71 9.71
CA THR A 260 -14.79 -20.79 9.44
C THR A 260 -13.38 -20.29 9.16
N MET A 261 -13.22 -18.97 8.94
CA MET A 261 -11.91 -18.33 8.71
C MET A 261 -11.17 -18.07 10.03
N HIS A 262 -10.91 -19.13 10.81
CA HIS A 262 -10.29 -19.01 12.15
C HIS A 262 -8.87 -18.47 12.14
N HIS A 263 -8.14 -18.59 11.04
CA HIS A 263 -6.76 -18.11 10.93
C HIS A 263 -6.63 -16.72 10.31
N LEU A 264 -7.74 -16.14 9.80
CA LEU A 264 -7.71 -14.85 9.14
C LEU A 264 -7.44 -13.72 10.13
N LYS A 265 -6.32 -13.02 9.91
CA LYS A 265 -5.83 -11.90 10.73
C LYS A 265 -5.97 -10.56 10.00
N ILE A 266 -5.80 -10.56 8.68
CA ILE A 266 -5.73 -9.36 7.85
C ILE A 266 -6.76 -9.45 6.73
N LEU A 267 -7.63 -8.45 6.63
CA LEU A 267 -8.57 -8.25 5.54
C LEU A 267 -8.35 -6.86 4.91
N ASP A 268 -7.89 -6.83 3.66
CA ASP A 268 -7.71 -5.59 2.86
C ASP A 268 -8.66 -5.61 1.67
N VAL A 269 -9.65 -4.73 1.67
CA VAL A 269 -10.66 -4.63 0.63
C VAL A 269 -10.58 -3.28 -0.05
N GLN A 270 -10.31 -3.28 -1.35
CA GLN A 270 -10.32 -2.08 -2.18
C GLN A 270 -11.21 -2.32 -3.39
N SER A 271 -12.16 -1.45 -3.66
CA SER A 271 -13.12 -1.66 -4.74
C SER A 271 -13.42 -0.37 -5.49
N PHE A 272 -13.64 -0.48 -6.79
CA PHE A 272 -14.12 0.62 -7.63
C PHE A 272 -15.64 0.65 -7.73
N ASN A 273 -16.28 -0.52 -7.72
CA ASN A 273 -17.73 -0.69 -7.65
C ASN A 273 -18.02 -1.46 -6.37
N MET A 274 -18.55 -0.76 -5.44
CA MET A 274 -18.67 -1.08 -4.03
C MET A 274 -19.52 -2.30 -3.73
N PRO A 275 -19.07 -3.19 -2.83
CA PRO A 275 -20.04 -3.95 -2.07
C PRO A 275 -20.95 -2.98 -1.30
N ARG A 276 -22.25 -3.26 -1.30
CA ARG A 276 -23.21 -2.51 -0.49
C ARG A 276 -23.15 -2.92 0.97
N VAL A 277 -22.76 -4.18 1.19
CA VAL A 277 -22.70 -4.81 2.50
C VAL A 277 -21.38 -5.56 2.66
N VAL A 278 -20.76 -5.43 3.81
CA VAL A 278 -19.58 -6.22 4.23
C VAL A 278 -19.89 -6.90 5.56
N GLU A 279 -20.05 -8.23 5.54
CA GLU A 279 -20.28 -9.04 6.71
C GLU A 279 -18.99 -9.77 7.12
N ILE A 280 -18.51 -9.53 8.32
CA ILE A 280 -17.29 -10.11 8.85
C ILE A 280 -17.61 -10.93 10.09
N ASP A 281 -17.39 -12.24 10.01
CA ASP A 281 -17.60 -13.18 11.12
C ASP A 281 -16.30 -13.92 11.52
N ALA A 282 -15.16 -13.56 10.92
CA ALA A 282 -13.85 -14.13 11.22
C ALA A 282 -13.41 -13.81 12.66
N PRO A 283 -13.23 -14.83 13.54
CA PRO A 283 -13.08 -14.59 14.98
C PRO A 283 -11.74 -13.96 15.38
N ASN A 284 -10.68 -14.15 14.60
CA ASN A 284 -9.32 -13.70 14.90
C ASN A 284 -8.86 -12.54 14.02
N LEU A 285 -9.79 -11.86 13.32
CA LEU A 285 -9.45 -10.70 12.52
C LEU A 285 -8.97 -9.55 13.41
N CYS A 286 -7.73 -9.11 13.21
CA CYS A 286 -7.13 -8.02 13.98
C CYS A 286 -6.86 -6.75 13.15
N TYR A 287 -6.75 -6.86 11.83
CA TYR A 287 -6.53 -5.74 10.93
C TYR A 287 -7.58 -5.74 9.81
N PHE A 288 -8.30 -4.64 9.69
CA PHE A 288 -9.27 -4.42 8.63
C PHE A 288 -8.97 -3.11 7.89
N LYS A 289 -8.78 -3.21 6.59
CA LYS A 289 -8.61 -2.06 5.71
C LYS A 289 -9.69 -2.06 4.64
N TYR A 290 -10.34 -0.91 4.49
CA TYR A 290 -11.34 -0.68 3.46
C TYR A 290 -11.05 0.62 2.71
N ASP A 291 -10.94 0.53 1.38
CA ASP A 291 -10.66 1.66 0.50
C ASP A 291 -11.69 1.72 -0.64
N SER A 292 -12.81 2.38 -0.36
CA SER A 292 -13.87 2.67 -1.32
C SER A 292 -14.92 3.59 -0.67
N ALA A 293 -16.04 3.89 -1.35
CA ALA A 293 -17.17 4.48 -0.66
C ALA A 293 -17.73 3.47 0.35
N LEU A 294 -18.08 3.97 1.53
CA LEU A 294 -18.35 3.15 2.70
C LEU A 294 -19.66 2.36 2.54
N PRO A 295 -19.63 1.03 2.75
CA PRO A 295 -20.78 0.17 2.78
C PRO A 295 -21.41 0.11 4.16
N GLU A 296 -22.48 -0.65 4.30
CA GLU A 296 -22.91 -1.16 5.60
C GLU A 296 -21.92 -2.25 6.05
N ILE A 297 -21.21 -2.02 7.16
CA ILE A 297 -20.23 -2.95 7.70
C ILE A 297 -20.80 -3.61 8.96
N TYR A 298 -20.88 -4.94 8.95
CA TYR A 298 -21.31 -5.76 10.08
C TYR A 298 -20.16 -6.63 10.55
N VAL A 299 -19.72 -6.47 11.80
CA VAL A 299 -18.69 -7.29 12.43
C VAL A 299 -19.31 -8.04 13.62
N ARG A 300 -19.36 -9.37 13.55
CA ARG A 300 -19.92 -10.20 14.62
C ARG A 300 -18.93 -10.36 15.78
N ASN A 301 -17.70 -10.77 15.51
CA ASN A 301 -16.65 -10.94 16.50
C ASN A 301 -15.78 -9.67 16.60
N ARG A 302 -16.15 -8.76 17.50
CA ARG A 302 -15.55 -7.41 17.61
C ARG A 302 -14.31 -7.36 18.52
N SER A 303 -14.06 -8.40 19.32
CA SER A 303 -13.06 -8.37 20.40
C SER A 303 -11.61 -8.31 19.91
N GLN A 304 -11.30 -8.88 18.75
CA GLN A 304 -9.95 -8.98 18.22
C GLN A 304 -9.61 -7.87 17.22
N LEU A 305 -10.59 -7.08 16.76
CA LEU A 305 -10.34 -6.04 15.77
C LEU A 305 -9.69 -4.82 16.43
N LYS A 306 -8.36 -4.72 16.26
CA LYS A 306 -7.51 -3.70 16.89
C LYS A 306 -7.08 -2.59 15.94
N HIS A 307 -6.94 -2.89 14.66
CA HIS A 307 -6.44 -1.95 13.66
C HIS A 307 -7.46 -1.79 12.55
N VAL A 308 -7.92 -0.56 12.33
CA VAL A 308 -8.88 -0.23 11.28
C VAL A 308 -8.34 0.90 10.43
N GLN A 309 -8.38 0.71 9.11
CA GLN A 309 -8.11 1.76 8.15
C GLN A 309 -9.31 1.92 7.22
N LEU A 310 -9.91 3.11 7.21
CA LEU A 310 -10.98 3.48 6.29
C LEU A 310 -10.50 4.58 5.36
N SER A 311 -10.66 4.37 4.07
CA SER A 311 -10.30 5.37 3.07
C SER A 311 -11.32 5.42 1.94
N SER A 312 -11.51 6.62 1.37
CA SER A 312 -12.29 6.80 0.17
C SER A 312 -11.68 7.88 -0.71
N ALA A 313 -11.54 7.55 -1.99
CA ALA A 313 -11.11 8.51 -2.99
C ALA A 313 -12.28 9.37 -3.54
N ARG A 314 -13.51 9.10 -3.12
CA ARG A 314 -14.72 9.86 -3.49
C ARG A 314 -15.22 10.64 -2.28
N PRO A 315 -15.92 11.77 -2.48
CA PRO A 315 -16.63 12.45 -1.40
C PRO A 315 -17.60 11.46 -0.73
N SER A 316 -17.32 11.02 0.48
CA SER A 316 -18.06 9.93 1.11
C SER A 316 -18.29 10.07 2.61
N GLY A 317 -17.79 11.16 3.21
CA GLY A 317 -17.98 11.37 4.65
C GLY A 317 -17.31 10.27 5.50
N VAL A 318 -16.06 9.90 5.20
CA VAL A 318 -15.33 8.88 5.97
C VAL A 318 -15.22 9.25 7.44
N LEU A 319 -14.98 10.52 7.75
CA LEU A 319 -14.86 10.99 9.14
C LEU A 319 -16.21 10.95 9.84
N PHE A 320 -17.27 11.41 9.16
CA PHE A 320 -18.62 11.33 9.69
C PHE A 320 -19.01 9.87 9.99
N TYR A 321 -18.79 8.96 9.05
CA TYR A 321 -19.08 7.54 9.24
C TYR A 321 -18.25 6.93 10.38
N ALA A 322 -16.96 7.21 10.43
CA ALA A 322 -16.09 6.68 11.48
C ALA A 322 -16.55 7.14 12.87
N ARG A 323 -17.02 8.37 13.00
CA ARG A 323 -17.50 8.88 14.29
C ARG A 323 -18.85 8.32 14.67
N THR A 324 -19.75 8.10 13.71
CA THR A 324 -21.12 7.64 13.97
C THR A 324 -21.24 6.12 14.08
N SER A 325 -20.56 5.38 13.21
CA SER A 325 -20.78 3.94 13.03
C SER A 325 -19.67 3.08 13.63
N LEU A 326 -18.41 3.54 13.60
CA LEU A 326 -17.26 2.73 14.03
C LEU A 326 -17.31 2.31 15.50
N PRO A 327 -17.77 3.13 16.48
CA PRO A 327 -17.86 2.71 17.88
C PRO A 327 -18.75 1.48 18.10
N SER A 328 -19.74 1.27 17.24
CA SER A 328 -20.60 0.09 17.28
C SER A 328 -19.98 -1.13 16.59
N ILE A 329 -19.08 -0.92 15.65
CA ILE A 329 -18.47 -1.96 14.81
C ILE A 329 -17.16 -2.47 15.43
N ALA A 330 -16.30 -1.56 15.93
CA ALA A 330 -14.95 -1.86 16.38
C ALA A 330 -14.64 -1.16 17.71
N ARG A 331 -15.35 -1.52 18.78
CA ARG A 331 -15.20 -0.89 20.10
C ARG A 331 -13.78 -1.03 20.69
N ASN A 332 -13.08 -2.12 20.34
CA ASN A 332 -11.74 -2.44 20.85
C ASN A 332 -10.61 -1.96 19.96
N VAL A 333 -10.89 -1.03 19.03
CA VAL A 333 -9.87 -0.48 18.14
C VAL A 333 -8.79 0.26 18.95
N GLU A 334 -7.53 -0.09 18.68
CA GLU A 334 -6.34 0.53 19.28
C GLU A 334 -5.66 1.51 18.30
N SER A 335 -5.79 1.26 16.99
CA SER A 335 -5.21 2.11 15.95
C SER A 335 -6.22 2.35 14.83
N LEU A 336 -6.44 3.62 14.50
CA LEU A 336 -7.40 4.05 13.50
C LEU A 336 -6.73 4.99 12.49
N ILE A 337 -6.83 4.63 11.20
CA ILE A 337 -6.37 5.46 10.10
C ILE A 337 -7.57 5.83 9.24
N LEU A 338 -7.82 7.13 9.09
CA LEU A 338 -8.93 7.66 8.30
C LEU A 338 -8.37 8.51 7.14
N VAL A 339 -8.80 8.21 5.92
CA VAL A 339 -8.40 8.96 4.73
C VAL A 339 -9.66 9.51 4.06
N GLY A 340 -9.99 10.76 4.34
CA GLY A 340 -11.14 11.47 3.82
C GLY A 340 -10.77 12.32 2.61
N CYS A 341 -11.56 12.18 1.52
CA CYS A 341 -11.52 13.08 0.38
C CYS A 341 -12.90 13.69 0.20
N GLY A 342 -12.99 15.05 0.27
CA GLY A 342 -14.26 15.76 0.09
C GLY A 342 -15.29 15.42 1.18
N GLU A 343 -14.93 15.63 2.44
CA GLU A 343 -15.86 15.49 3.56
C GLU A 343 -17.00 16.51 3.42
N ASN A 344 -18.24 16.01 3.41
CA ASN A 344 -19.43 16.85 3.15
C ASN A 344 -20.07 17.41 4.41
N ALA A 345 -19.72 16.86 5.57
CA ALA A 345 -20.28 17.26 6.85
C ALA A 345 -19.20 17.27 7.94
N ASN A 346 -19.33 18.21 8.86
CA ASN A 346 -18.48 18.27 10.04
C ASN A 346 -18.65 17.00 10.89
N THR A 347 -17.60 16.64 11.61
CA THR A 347 -17.61 15.49 12.49
C THR A 347 -18.52 15.76 13.69
N PRO A 348 -19.57 14.95 13.95
CA PRO A 348 -20.53 15.24 15.00
C PRO A 348 -19.95 14.95 16.39
N LEU A 349 -20.28 15.76 17.37
CA LEU A 349 -20.07 15.48 18.78
C LEU A 349 -21.09 14.43 19.25
N LEU A 350 -20.63 13.27 19.65
CA LEU A 350 -21.47 12.16 20.10
C LEU A 350 -20.93 11.56 21.41
N GLN A 351 -21.82 11.04 22.24
CA GLN A 351 -21.45 10.38 23.50
C GLN A 351 -20.73 9.05 23.33
N SER A 352 -20.85 8.40 22.15
CA SER A 352 -20.20 7.14 21.85
C SER A 352 -18.68 7.28 21.92
N LYS A 353 -18.01 6.35 22.63
CA LYS A 353 -16.57 6.40 22.91
C LYS A 353 -15.79 5.33 22.15
N LEU A 354 -14.51 5.62 21.95
CA LEU A 354 -13.48 4.70 21.45
C LEU A 354 -12.46 4.47 22.59
N PRO A 355 -12.82 3.72 23.64
CA PRO A 355 -12.10 3.72 24.91
C PRO A 355 -10.68 3.14 24.84
N HIS A 356 -10.37 2.35 23.82
CA HIS A 356 -9.07 1.70 23.65
C HIS A 356 -8.21 2.31 22.54
N LEU A 357 -8.69 3.38 21.88
CA LEU A 357 -7.95 4.01 20.80
C LEU A 357 -6.72 4.73 21.32
N LYS A 358 -5.54 4.28 20.89
CA LYS A 358 -4.22 4.82 21.26
C LYS A 358 -3.61 5.67 20.14
N ASN A 359 -3.84 5.25 18.90
CA ASN A 359 -3.24 5.90 17.73
C ASN A 359 -4.33 6.31 16.75
N LEU A 360 -4.43 7.60 16.48
CA LEU A 360 -5.34 8.17 15.49
C LEU A 360 -4.56 8.90 14.42
N GLU A 361 -4.72 8.48 13.17
CA GLU A 361 -4.17 9.17 12.00
C GLU A 361 -5.32 9.58 11.08
N ILE A 362 -5.43 10.88 10.82
CA ILE A 362 -6.42 11.44 9.89
C ILE A 362 -5.70 12.10 8.73
N ARG A 363 -6.11 11.76 7.52
CA ARG A 363 -5.59 12.32 6.28
C ARG A 363 -6.71 13.00 5.53
N LEU A 364 -6.66 14.33 5.47
CA LEU A 364 -7.59 15.17 4.69
C LEU A 364 -6.99 15.35 3.29
N GLY A 365 -7.55 14.64 2.31
CA GLY A 365 -7.11 14.66 0.92
C GLY A 365 -7.63 15.87 0.14
N ALA A 366 -7.29 15.93 -1.15
CA ALA A 366 -7.79 16.94 -2.07
C ALA A 366 -9.32 16.88 -2.19
N GLY A 367 -9.98 18.04 -2.25
CA GLY A 367 -11.44 18.15 -2.38
C GLY A 367 -12.21 18.27 -1.08
N CYS A 368 -11.55 18.43 0.07
CA CYS A 368 -12.21 18.90 1.27
C CYS A 368 -12.78 20.30 1.01
N PRO A 369 -14.10 20.52 1.15
CA PRO A 369 -14.67 21.83 0.90
C PRO A 369 -14.20 22.84 1.96
N THR A 370 -14.15 24.11 1.61
CA THR A 370 -13.82 25.20 2.54
C THR A 370 -14.78 25.28 3.73
N SER A 371 -15.98 24.73 3.57
CA SER A 371 -17.00 24.64 4.61
C SER A 371 -16.72 23.56 5.65
N TYR A 372 -15.76 22.65 5.42
CA TYR A 372 -15.42 21.63 6.40
C TYR A 372 -14.61 22.25 7.54
N ASP A 373 -15.17 22.17 8.72
CA ASP A 373 -14.54 22.69 9.92
C ASP A 373 -13.63 21.66 10.56
N VAL A 374 -12.31 21.84 10.38
CA VAL A 374 -11.28 20.96 10.94
C VAL A 374 -11.34 20.90 12.47
N PHE A 375 -11.83 21.96 13.13
CA PHE A 375 -12.03 21.97 14.58
C PHE A 375 -13.02 20.88 15.03
N SER A 376 -13.96 20.46 14.18
CA SER A 376 -14.89 19.36 14.48
C SER A 376 -14.19 18.02 14.79
N LEU A 377 -12.90 17.86 14.44
CA LEU A 377 -12.09 16.68 14.79
C LEU A 377 -11.87 16.52 16.30
N VAL A 378 -12.09 17.55 17.11
CA VAL A 378 -12.14 17.47 18.58
C VAL A 378 -13.05 16.31 19.03
N SER A 379 -14.13 16.05 18.30
CA SER A 379 -15.03 14.94 18.55
C SER A 379 -14.33 13.56 18.65
N PHE A 380 -13.25 13.34 17.89
CA PHE A 380 -12.46 12.10 18.00
C PHE A 380 -11.56 12.10 19.23
N LEU A 381 -10.98 13.24 19.59
CA LEU A 381 -10.15 13.38 20.77
C LEU A 381 -10.99 13.09 22.03
N ASP A 382 -12.14 13.72 22.13
CA ASP A 382 -13.08 13.56 23.25
C ASP A 382 -13.65 12.13 23.35
N ALA A 383 -13.79 11.47 22.21
CA ALA A 383 -14.22 10.08 22.18
C ALA A 383 -13.14 9.09 22.65
N SER A 384 -11.88 9.50 22.71
CA SER A 384 -10.72 8.60 22.81
C SER A 384 -9.87 8.91 24.05
N PRO A 385 -10.33 8.56 25.28
CA PRO A 385 -9.62 8.92 26.52
C PRO A 385 -8.24 8.27 26.67
N ALA A 386 -7.98 7.15 25.97
CA ALA A 386 -6.69 6.46 25.97
C ALA A 386 -5.77 6.87 24.81
N LEU A 387 -6.08 7.95 24.08
CA LEU A 387 -5.32 8.37 22.92
C LEU A 387 -3.92 8.86 23.33
N GLU A 388 -2.89 8.22 22.77
CA GLU A 388 -1.47 8.52 23.01
C GLU A 388 -0.85 9.32 21.87
N SER A 389 -1.30 9.08 20.64
CA SER A 389 -0.74 9.71 19.43
C SER A 389 -1.84 10.18 18.50
N PHE A 390 -1.77 11.45 18.09
CA PHE A 390 -2.63 12.03 17.09
C PHE A 390 -1.82 12.59 15.93
N THR A 391 -2.11 12.14 14.71
CA THR A 391 -1.46 12.61 13.49
C THR A 391 -2.51 13.11 12.51
N LEU A 392 -2.39 14.36 12.09
CA LEU A 392 -3.26 14.99 11.10
C LEU A 392 -2.45 15.39 9.87
N HIS A 393 -2.86 14.90 8.70
CA HIS A 393 -2.29 15.29 7.42
C HIS A 393 -3.31 16.12 6.64
N VAL A 394 -2.98 17.36 6.33
CA VAL A 394 -3.84 18.28 5.59
C VAL A 394 -3.23 18.53 4.21
N SER A 395 -4.02 18.30 3.15
CA SER A 395 -3.58 18.58 1.78
C SER A 395 -3.75 20.06 1.46
N LYS A 396 -2.68 20.72 1.08
CA LYS A 396 -2.67 22.16 0.75
C LYS A 396 -3.47 22.51 -0.51
N TYR A 397 -3.60 21.58 -1.46
CA TYR A 397 -4.40 21.83 -2.68
C TYR A 397 -5.91 21.86 -2.44
N ALA A 398 -6.35 21.48 -1.25
CA ALA A 398 -7.76 21.35 -0.93
C ALA A 398 -8.32 22.53 -0.15
N MET A 399 -7.47 23.35 0.44
CA MET A 399 -7.88 24.42 1.33
C MET A 399 -7.66 25.79 0.70
N THR A 400 -8.62 26.24 -0.12
CA THR A 400 -8.92 27.67 -0.17
C THR A 400 -9.59 27.98 1.16
N HIS A 401 -8.83 28.41 2.16
CA HIS A 401 -9.33 28.71 3.49
C HIS A 401 -9.48 30.21 3.69
N TYR A 402 -10.38 30.58 4.58
CA TYR A 402 -10.37 31.93 5.12
C TYR A 402 -9.12 32.06 6.01
N PRO A 403 -8.25 33.05 5.75
CA PRO A 403 -7.07 33.24 6.60
C PRO A 403 -7.51 33.47 8.04
N VAL A 404 -6.72 33.04 8.98
CA VAL A 404 -6.84 33.47 10.35
C VAL A 404 -6.48 34.92 10.35
N VAL A 405 -7.47 35.75 10.62
CA VAL A 405 -7.30 37.04 11.28
C VAL A 405 -6.90 38.22 10.39
N GLY A 406 -7.86 39.11 10.26
CA GLY A 406 -7.63 40.56 10.28
C GLY A 406 -7.11 41.00 11.66
N ASP A 407 -6.67 42.25 11.77
CA ASP A 407 -6.07 42.83 12.99
C ASP A 407 -7.01 42.89 14.22
N ASP A 408 -8.25 42.50 14.08
CA ASP A 408 -9.21 42.41 15.16
C ASP A 408 -9.05 41.08 15.90
N ASP A 409 -8.93 41.17 17.20
CA ASP A 409 -8.76 40.08 18.18
C ASP A 409 -10.00 39.16 18.22
N GLU A 410 -10.32 38.53 17.08
CA GLU A 410 -11.41 37.57 17.00
C GLU A 410 -11.11 36.39 17.91
N CYS A 411 -11.98 36.25 18.91
CA CYS A 411 -11.92 35.21 19.91
C CYS A 411 -11.82 33.81 19.23
N LEU A 412 -10.72 33.09 19.46
CA LEU A 412 -10.60 31.69 19.09
C LEU A 412 -11.63 30.88 19.88
N ARG A 413 -12.27 29.92 19.22
CA ARG A 413 -13.21 29.01 19.90
C ARG A 413 -12.47 28.22 20.97
N ARG A 414 -13.06 28.07 22.13
CA ARG A 414 -12.57 27.31 23.27
C ARG A 414 -13.68 26.38 23.73
N GLU A 415 -13.44 25.07 23.64
CA GLU A 415 -14.26 24.07 24.31
C GLU A 415 -13.42 23.56 25.50
N LEU A 416 -13.83 23.89 26.73
CA LEU A 416 -13.03 23.67 27.95
C LEU A 416 -13.40 22.40 28.73
N ASP A 417 -14.39 21.62 28.26
CA ASP A 417 -15.00 20.58 29.10
C ASP A 417 -14.26 19.24 29.08
N PHE A 418 -13.20 19.09 28.28
CA PHE A 418 -12.50 17.82 28.13
C PHE A 418 -11.01 17.94 28.42
N SER A 419 -10.46 16.90 29.09
CA SER A 419 -9.04 16.78 29.38
C SER A 419 -8.49 15.49 28.78
N HIS A 420 -7.40 15.61 28.01
CA HIS A 420 -6.74 14.50 27.35
C HIS A 420 -5.48 14.09 28.12
N ASN A 421 -5.66 13.19 29.11
CA ASN A 421 -4.59 12.84 30.05
C ASN A 421 -3.57 11.83 29.51
N CYS A 422 -3.81 11.22 28.36
CA CYS A 422 -2.93 10.20 27.76
C CYS A 422 -2.22 10.69 26.48
N LEU A 423 -2.63 11.81 25.88
CA LEU A 423 -2.12 12.29 24.61
C LEU A 423 -0.70 12.87 24.77
N ARG A 424 0.29 12.19 24.17
CA ARG A 424 1.71 12.53 24.29
C ARG A 424 2.30 13.10 23.01
N HIS A 425 1.87 12.63 21.87
CA HIS A 425 2.45 12.99 20.58
C HIS A 425 1.40 13.55 19.64
N VAL A 426 1.62 14.77 19.17
CA VAL A 426 0.77 15.41 18.16
C VAL A 426 1.62 15.86 16.99
N THR A 427 1.21 15.45 15.78
CA THR A 427 1.86 15.83 14.52
C THR A 427 0.80 16.35 13.56
N ILE A 428 0.95 17.57 13.09
CA ILE A 428 0.09 18.17 12.08
C ILE A 428 0.96 18.54 10.88
N THR A 429 0.75 17.85 9.76
CA THR A 429 1.46 18.14 8.51
C THR A 429 0.55 18.83 7.51
N GLY A 430 1.12 19.68 6.66
CA GLY A 430 0.35 20.60 5.84
C GLY A 430 -0.31 21.70 6.67
N PHE A 431 0.27 22.04 7.82
CA PHE A 431 -0.23 23.11 8.67
C PHE A 431 -0.30 24.42 7.87
N CYS A 432 -1.43 25.09 7.95
CA CYS A 432 -1.73 26.34 7.24
C CYS A 432 -2.37 27.37 8.18
N SER A 433 -2.51 28.60 7.73
CA SER A 433 -3.06 29.70 8.52
C SER A 433 -4.60 29.66 8.71
N ALA A 434 -5.24 28.52 8.46
CA ALA A 434 -6.68 28.36 8.64
C ALA A 434 -7.11 28.47 10.11
N LYS A 435 -8.12 29.31 10.41
CA LYS A 435 -8.62 29.55 11.77
C LYS A 435 -8.97 28.25 12.51
N CYS A 436 -9.72 27.36 11.87
CA CYS A 436 -10.15 26.10 12.48
C CYS A 436 -8.97 25.16 12.83
N LEU A 437 -7.85 25.24 12.09
CA LEU A 437 -6.66 24.45 12.37
C LEU A 437 -5.85 25.02 13.53
N VAL A 438 -5.80 26.36 13.64
CA VAL A 438 -5.22 27.06 14.80
C VAL A 438 -6.04 26.77 16.05
N GLU A 439 -7.36 26.87 15.96
CA GLU A 439 -8.29 26.57 17.06
C GLU A 439 -8.12 25.13 17.55
N LEU A 440 -8.05 24.15 16.64
CA LEU A 440 -7.79 22.74 17.00
C LEU A 440 -6.45 22.59 17.73
N THR A 441 -5.39 23.25 17.25
CA THR A 441 -4.07 23.16 17.86
C THR A 441 -4.03 23.81 19.25
N VAL A 442 -4.67 24.96 19.41
CA VAL A 442 -4.80 25.66 20.71
C VAL A 442 -5.62 24.82 21.68
N HIS A 443 -6.76 24.26 21.23
CA HIS A 443 -7.56 23.35 22.05
C HIS A 443 -6.75 22.16 22.56
N ILE A 444 -5.96 21.51 21.69
CA ILE A 444 -5.08 20.41 22.08
C ILE A 444 -4.08 20.85 23.16
N LEU A 445 -3.44 22.01 23.00
CA LEU A 445 -2.48 22.53 23.99
C LEU A 445 -3.13 22.85 25.33
N GLU A 446 -4.32 23.43 25.33
CA GLU A 446 -5.05 23.83 26.54
C GLU A 446 -5.69 22.62 27.28
N SER A 447 -6.08 21.57 26.54
CA SER A 447 -6.76 20.38 27.09
C SER A 447 -5.81 19.20 27.44
N THR A 448 -4.53 19.26 27.05
CA THR A 448 -3.59 18.14 27.18
C THR A 448 -2.49 18.44 28.20
N HIS A 449 -2.47 17.70 29.32
CA HIS A 449 -1.44 17.87 30.38
C HIS A 449 -0.25 16.94 30.23
N SER A 450 -0.37 15.89 29.41
CA SER A 450 0.65 14.84 29.21
C SER A 450 1.43 14.99 27.90
N LEU A 451 1.28 16.11 27.19
CA LEU A 451 1.91 16.33 25.90
C LEU A 451 3.44 16.37 26.03
N GLU A 452 4.11 15.49 25.28
CA GLU A 452 5.58 15.40 25.23
C GLU A 452 6.15 16.02 23.95
N ARG A 453 5.43 15.91 22.83
CA ARG A 453 5.90 16.40 21.53
C ARG A 453 4.75 16.99 20.70
N LEU A 454 5.00 18.18 20.16
CA LEU A 454 4.15 18.83 19.15
C LEU A 454 5.01 19.15 17.91
N THR A 455 4.64 18.58 16.76
CA THR A 455 5.28 18.88 15.47
C THR A 455 4.27 19.52 14.53
N LEU A 456 4.56 20.73 14.06
CA LEU A 456 3.80 21.42 13.02
C LEU A 456 4.65 21.53 11.75
N ASP A 457 4.20 20.93 10.65
CA ASP A 457 4.93 20.96 9.38
C ASP A 457 4.16 21.79 8.34
N THR A 458 4.69 22.97 8.02
CA THR A 458 4.11 23.90 7.04
C THR A 458 4.50 23.57 5.60
N THR A 459 5.40 22.60 5.39
CA THR A 459 6.00 22.30 4.08
C THR A 459 5.47 21.03 3.42
N TYR A 460 4.87 20.14 4.21
CA TYR A 460 4.38 18.85 3.74
C TYR A 460 3.17 18.99 2.81
N ASP A 461 3.18 18.20 1.72
CA ASP A 461 1.99 17.97 0.89
C ASP A 461 1.74 16.46 0.74
N TYR A 462 0.62 15.99 1.25
CA TYR A 462 0.21 14.59 1.22
C TYR A 462 0.17 13.99 -0.19
N ASN A 463 -0.16 14.80 -1.21
CA ASN A 463 -0.25 14.33 -2.60
C ASN A 463 1.10 13.95 -3.21
N GLN A 464 2.21 14.33 -2.58
CA GLN A 464 3.56 14.02 -3.06
C GLN A 464 4.15 12.73 -2.45
N GLY A 465 3.39 12.02 -1.59
CA GLY A 465 3.77 10.74 -0.97
C GLY A 465 4.59 10.89 0.32
N PRO A 466 4.67 9.83 1.14
CA PRO A 466 5.20 9.86 2.51
C PRO A 466 6.72 10.06 2.62
N ARG A 467 7.40 10.56 1.59
CA ARG A 467 8.86 10.46 1.49
C ARG A 467 9.64 11.67 1.93
N THR A 468 9.01 12.79 2.16
CA THR A 468 9.75 13.99 2.56
C THR A 468 8.90 14.81 3.50
N ILE A 469 9.09 14.58 4.79
CA ILE A 469 9.02 15.69 5.74
C ILE A 469 9.94 16.75 5.14
N GLY A 470 9.41 17.94 4.85
CA GLY A 470 10.04 18.98 4.03
C GLY A 470 11.38 19.55 4.50
N LYS A 471 12.24 18.70 5.03
CA LYS A 471 13.63 19.05 5.34
C LYS A 471 14.43 19.09 4.04
N CYS A 472 14.83 20.28 3.65
CA CYS A 472 16.09 20.45 2.94
C CYS A 472 17.19 19.84 3.79
N THR A 473 17.41 18.54 3.69
CA THR A 473 18.48 17.86 4.43
C THR A 473 19.82 18.31 3.84
N ILE A 474 20.44 19.23 4.52
CA ILE A 474 21.75 19.82 4.17
C ILE A 474 22.88 18.77 4.17
N SER A 475 22.63 17.55 4.68
CA SER A 475 23.67 16.55 4.92
C SER A 475 24.00 15.62 3.74
N SER A 476 23.33 15.72 2.61
CA SER A 476 23.76 14.98 1.41
C SER A 476 23.91 15.90 0.20
N LYS A 477 24.98 15.76 -0.53
CA LYS A 477 25.30 16.53 -1.76
C LYS A 477 24.24 16.40 -2.88
N THR A 478 23.19 15.61 -2.65
CA THR A 478 22.10 15.28 -3.59
C THR A 478 20.70 15.60 -3.06
N ALA A 479 20.56 16.22 -1.90
CA ALA A 479 19.27 16.56 -1.32
C ALA A 479 18.68 17.78 -2.04
N GLN A 480 17.82 17.53 -3.00
CA GLN A 480 16.96 18.55 -3.59
C GLN A 480 15.69 18.68 -2.77
N CYS A 481 15.34 19.91 -2.37
CA CYS A 481 13.98 20.23 -1.95
C CYS A 481 13.00 19.90 -3.04
N TRP A 482 11.82 19.37 -2.67
CA TRP A 482 10.74 19.25 -3.64
C TRP A 482 10.27 20.64 -4.06
N PRO A 483 10.06 20.87 -5.37
CA PRO A 483 9.57 22.14 -5.83
C PRO A 483 8.17 22.40 -5.25
N MET A 484 8.02 23.52 -4.56
CA MET A 484 6.74 24.03 -4.06
C MET A 484 6.29 25.19 -4.96
N SER A 485 5.00 25.27 -5.24
CA SER A 485 4.47 26.43 -5.95
C SER A 485 4.56 27.69 -5.09
N LYS A 486 4.67 28.87 -5.71
CA LYS A 486 4.73 30.15 -4.99
C LYS A 486 3.58 30.32 -3.99
N VAL A 487 2.35 29.96 -4.39
CA VAL A 487 1.16 30.03 -3.53
C VAL A 487 1.32 29.18 -2.28
N VAL A 488 1.91 27.97 -2.40
CA VAL A 488 2.14 27.07 -1.26
C VAL A 488 3.25 27.62 -0.35
N ILE A 489 4.29 28.23 -0.92
CA ILE A 489 5.37 28.87 -0.16
C ILE A 489 4.85 30.08 0.61
N ASP A 490 4.10 30.95 -0.05
CA ASP A 490 3.50 32.14 0.58
C ASP A 490 2.57 31.76 1.73
N GLU A 491 1.79 30.67 1.56
CA GLU A 491 0.94 30.14 2.63
C GLU A 491 1.76 29.57 3.78
N ALA A 492 2.83 28.83 3.50
CA ALA A 492 3.70 28.30 4.55
C ALA A 492 4.34 29.43 5.39
N HIS A 493 4.75 30.53 4.76
CA HIS A 493 5.24 31.70 5.50
C HIS A 493 4.15 32.40 6.34
N ARG A 494 2.90 32.46 5.84
CA ARG A 494 1.77 32.93 6.65
C ARG A 494 1.52 32.02 7.84
N ALA A 495 1.56 30.71 7.63
CA ALA A 495 1.38 29.71 8.67
C ALA A 495 2.44 29.84 9.78
N VAL A 496 3.72 30.05 9.44
CA VAL A 496 4.79 30.30 10.43
C VAL A 496 4.46 31.52 11.29
N LYS A 497 4.12 32.66 10.68
CA LYS A 497 3.71 33.87 11.43
C LYS A 497 2.49 33.63 12.33
N THR A 498 1.54 32.81 11.87
CA THR A 498 0.36 32.43 12.64
C THR A 498 0.71 31.58 13.84
N VAL A 499 1.66 30.64 13.68
CA VAL A 499 2.20 29.82 14.78
C VAL A 499 2.86 30.71 15.83
N ASP A 500 3.73 31.64 15.41
CA ASP A 500 4.41 32.55 16.32
C ASP A 500 3.42 33.41 17.13
N ARG A 501 2.37 33.89 16.48
CA ARG A 501 1.36 34.77 17.11
C ARG A 501 0.42 34.04 18.08
N TYR A 502 -0.06 32.84 17.71
CA TYR A 502 -1.17 32.19 18.43
C TYR A 502 -0.78 30.91 19.17
N ILE A 503 0.28 30.23 18.80
CA ILE A 503 0.60 28.88 19.28
C ILE A 503 1.89 28.87 20.11
N ALA A 504 2.98 29.43 19.61
CA ALA A 504 4.30 29.30 20.24
C ALA A 504 4.33 29.72 21.72
N GLY A 505 3.68 30.85 22.05
CA GLY A 505 3.56 31.34 23.44
C GLY A 505 2.69 30.50 24.37
N ARG A 506 1.94 29.52 23.83
CA ARG A 506 1.06 28.64 24.62
C ARG A 506 1.67 27.24 24.81
N VAL A 507 2.77 26.92 24.14
CA VAL A 507 3.43 25.61 24.27
C VAL A 507 4.12 25.54 25.63
N PRO A 508 3.81 24.57 26.50
CA PRO A 508 4.50 24.39 27.77
C PRO A 508 6.00 24.09 27.57
N LEU A 509 6.85 24.60 28.46
CA LEU A 509 8.30 24.43 28.39
C LEU A 509 8.75 22.96 28.39
N ALA A 510 7.96 22.07 28.95
CA ALA A 510 8.24 20.62 28.98
C ALA A 510 7.98 19.93 27.64
N VAL A 511 7.26 20.57 26.72
CA VAL A 511 6.89 19.99 25.42
C VAL A 511 7.98 20.23 24.39
N GLN A 512 8.46 19.17 23.75
CA GLN A 512 9.34 19.29 22.60
C GLN A 512 8.52 19.85 21.42
N PHE A 513 8.67 21.14 21.13
CA PHE A 513 8.00 21.80 20.02
C PHE A 513 8.91 21.83 18.79
N GLU A 514 8.41 21.37 17.65
CA GLU A 514 9.11 21.41 16.36
C GLU A 514 8.22 22.08 15.31
N LEU A 515 8.65 23.23 14.79
CA LEU A 515 8.05 23.89 13.64
C LEU A 515 8.92 23.65 12.41
N LEU A 516 8.37 22.99 11.39
CA LEU A 516 9.04 22.75 10.11
C LEU A 516 8.57 23.80 9.11
N GLU A 517 9.51 24.61 8.64
CA GLU A 517 9.27 25.77 7.77
C GLU A 517 10.01 25.64 6.42
N PRO A 518 9.62 26.41 5.38
CA PRO A 518 10.31 26.43 4.10
C PRO A 518 11.77 26.81 4.27
N CYS A 519 12.68 26.13 3.57
CA CYS A 519 14.08 26.45 3.66
C CYS A 519 14.38 27.82 3.00
N SER A 520 15.29 28.58 3.62
CA SER A 520 15.73 29.90 3.13
C SER A 520 16.59 29.87 1.85
N ARG A 521 17.01 28.70 1.37
CA ARG A 521 17.90 28.57 0.21
C ARG A 521 17.17 28.34 -1.10
N CYS A 522 16.19 27.43 -1.13
CA CYS A 522 15.54 27.00 -2.36
C CYS A 522 14.02 27.33 -2.39
N HIS A 523 13.49 27.89 -1.32
CA HIS A 523 12.10 28.34 -1.24
C HIS A 523 12.01 29.84 -0.89
N THR A 524 12.98 30.62 -1.31
CA THR A 524 12.88 32.09 -1.31
C THR A 524 11.95 32.49 -2.44
N GLY A 525 10.91 33.28 -2.16
CA GLY A 525 9.83 33.67 -3.10
C GLY A 525 10.22 34.46 -4.34
N SER A 526 11.42 34.24 -4.88
CA SER A 526 12.03 34.90 -6.02
C SER A 526 12.33 33.89 -7.15
N GLN A 527 11.34 33.13 -7.62
CA GLN A 527 11.42 32.51 -8.95
C GLN A 527 10.04 32.46 -9.60
#